data_2f58e8d4b54e00401452de0fa9afffa5
#
_entry.id   2f58e8d4b54e00401452de0fa9afffa5
#
_cell.length_a   1.000
_cell.length_b   1.000
_cell.length_c   1.000
_cell.angle_alpha   90.00
_cell.angle_beta   90.00
_cell.angle_gamma   90.00
#
_symmetry.space_group_name_H-M   'P 1'
#
loop_
_entity.id
_entity.type
_entity.pdbx_description
1 polymer ?
#
loop_
_entity_poly.entity_id
_entity_poly.type
_entity_poly.pdbx_seq_one_letter_code
_entity_poly.pdbx_strand_id
1 'polypeptide(L)'
;RARAASCLSQVQAGTSAPAGALNLTGRGVLIAVIDSGIDYFHRDFCNPDGTTRIIELWDQDLKRKFTAEEINQALEMNRIGGIEDGRKLVPSTALSGHGTAVAGIAAGNGWESGGRYRGVAYESSLLIVKLGTSDRDGFPRTTELMEAVNYAAIRAVELEMPLVVNLSFGNTYGSHDGTSLLETFISDLSGYGRMTVVVGTGNEGASGGHTSGNVRMGEVTEIELSIAPYETGLGLQLWKSYADVYEMELITPSGETSGPIDSRLGARTLSYGGTRVLLYYGKPSPFSTSQEIYFDFIPDGQYLDSGIWKIRLNPVKIVTGAYNAWLPSRNILNPATRFLYTQPETTLTIPSTAAKVISDGAYNDSTQAYADFSGRG
;
A
#
# COMPACT_ATOMS: atom_id res chain seq x y z
N ARG A 1 18.55 5.32 14.54
CA ARG A 1 18.17 3.92 14.81
C ARG A 1 18.07 3.10 13.54
N ALA A 2 17.27 3.48 12.53
CA ALA A 2 17.14 2.74 11.26
C ALA A 2 18.49 2.43 10.60
N ARG A 3 19.41 3.40 10.49
CA ARG A 3 20.74 3.19 9.92
C ARG A 3 21.60 2.16 10.69
N ALA A 4 21.45 2.08 11.99
CA ALA A 4 22.15 1.11 12.83
C ALA A 4 21.57 -0.30 12.66
N ALA A 5 20.25 -0.41 12.67
CA ALA A 5 19.54 -1.67 12.46
C ALA A 5 19.81 -2.31 11.09
N SER A 6 20.01 -1.48 10.07
CA SER A 6 20.33 -1.93 8.71
C SER A 6 21.84 -2.05 8.41
N CYS A 7 22.71 -1.94 9.40
CA CYS A 7 24.17 -1.98 9.27
C CYS A 7 24.78 -0.95 8.29
N LEU A 8 24.04 0.10 7.92
CA LEU A 8 24.40 1.09 6.93
C LEU A 8 25.64 1.92 7.32
N SER A 9 25.88 2.10 8.62
CA SER A 9 27.07 2.80 9.11
C SER A 9 28.35 2.11 8.67
N GLN A 10 28.38 0.79 8.57
CA GLN A 10 29.53 0.02 8.11
C GLN A 10 29.80 0.21 6.61
N VAL A 11 28.74 0.29 5.80
CA VAL A 11 28.83 0.51 4.34
C VAL A 11 29.24 1.94 4.02
N GLN A 12 28.78 2.92 4.79
CA GLN A 12 29.03 4.34 4.56
C GLN A 12 30.32 4.85 5.21
N ALA A 13 30.67 4.38 6.42
CA ALA A 13 31.83 4.87 7.16
C ALA A 13 33.16 4.25 6.75
N GLY A 14 33.15 3.19 5.99
CA GLY A 14 34.33 2.59 5.40
C GLY A 14 35.37 2.04 6.36
N THR A 15 35.04 1.79 7.60
CA THR A 15 36.01 1.42 8.64
C THR A 15 36.19 -0.06 8.86
N SER A 16 35.48 -0.93 8.15
CA SER A 16 35.45 -2.37 8.47
C SER A 16 35.51 -3.32 7.27
N ALA A 17 35.62 -2.83 6.05
CA ALA A 17 35.74 -3.72 4.89
C ALA A 17 37.17 -3.86 4.42
N PRO A 18 37.66 -5.09 4.12
CA PRO A 18 38.97 -5.32 3.54
C PRO A 18 39.24 -4.61 2.19
N ALA A 19 38.18 -4.04 1.57
CA ALA A 19 38.19 -3.43 0.25
C ALA A 19 38.03 -1.88 0.26
N GLY A 20 38.17 -1.21 1.39
CA GLY A 20 38.00 0.26 1.49
C GLY A 20 36.56 0.71 1.59
N ALA A 21 36.36 1.92 2.10
CA ALA A 21 35.07 2.55 2.23
C ALA A 21 34.40 2.76 0.88
N LEU A 22 33.23 2.21 0.66
CA LEU A 22 32.44 2.49 -0.55
C LEU A 22 31.88 3.92 -0.54
N ASN A 23 31.77 4.54 0.63
CA ASN A 23 31.22 5.90 0.83
C ASN A 23 29.93 6.19 0.02
N LEU A 24 29.02 5.23 0.03
CA LEU A 24 27.79 5.30 -0.76
C LEU A 24 26.80 6.25 -0.09
N THR A 25 26.56 7.40 -0.69
CA THR A 25 25.72 8.47 -0.17
C THR A 25 24.42 8.67 -0.96
N GLY A 26 24.26 7.93 -2.07
CA GLY A 26 23.19 8.10 -3.04
C GLY A 26 23.46 9.18 -4.10
N ARG A 27 24.65 9.77 -4.14
CA ARG A 27 25.00 10.77 -5.16
C ARG A 27 24.88 10.18 -6.56
N GLY A 28 24.19 10.91 -7.46
CA GLY A 28 23.92 10.49 -8.83
C GLY A 28 22.79 9.47 -8.98
N VAL A 29 22.05 9.19 -7.90
CA VAL A 29 20.86 8.34 -7.93
C VAL A 29 19.61 9.19 -7.75
N LEU A 30 18.56 8.92 -8.53
CA LEU A 30 17.24 9.48 -8.37
C LEU A 30 16.42 8.59 -7.44
N ILE A 31 15.89 9.16 -6.36
CA ILE A 31 14.91 8.48 -5.50
C ILE A 31 13.53 9.09 -5.78
N ALA A 32 12.62 8.26 -6.29
CA ALA A 32 11.23 8.63 -6.42
C ALA A 32 10.47 8.20 -5.17
N VAL A 33 9.88 9.14 -4.46
CA VAL A 33 8.97 8.89 -3.34
C VAL A 33 7.54 9.10 -3.83
N ILE A 34 6.80 8.00 -3.96
CA ILE A 34 5.40 7.99 -4.39
C ILE A 34 4.55 7.75 -3.14
N ASP A 35 3.95 8.83 -2.62
CA ASP A 35 3.32 8.83 -1.30
C ASP A 35 2.27 9.98 -1.18
N SER A 36 1.91 10.37 0.02
CA SER A 36 0.95 11.44 0.35
C SER A 36 1.47 12.87 0.15
N GLY A 37 2.61 13.04 -0.52
CA GLY A 37 3.29 14.32 -0.73
C GLY A 37 4.48 14.55 0.20
N ILE A 38 5.05 15.74 0.15
CA ILE A 38 6.24 16.14 0.92
C ILE A 38 6.09 17.59 1.42
N ASP A 39 6.61 17.87 2.62
CA ASP A 39 6.90 19.23 3.03
C ASP A 39 8.21 19.68 2.37
N TYR A 40 8.11 20.28 1.20
CA TYR A 40 9.26 20.70 0.40
C TYR A 40 10.00 21.90 1.03
N PHE A 41 9.41 22.58 2.03
CA PHE A 41 10.09 23.62 2.81
C PHE A 41 11.08 23.08 3.84
N HIS A 42 10.99 21.78 4.17
CA HIS A 42 11.88 21.18 5.14
C HIS A 42 13.33 21.17 4.62
N ARG A 43 14.23 21.75 5.40
CA ARG A 43 15.64 22.00 4.99
C ARG A 43 16.43 20.72 4.73
N ASP A 44 16.01 19.58 5.24
CA ASP A 44 16.65 18.29 4.95
C ASP A 44 16.51 17.87 3.48
N PHE A 45 15.67 18.55 2.71
CA PHE A 45 15.51 18.35 1.26
C PHE A 45 16.17 19.46 0.42
N CYS A 46 16.95 20.33 1.05
CA CYS A 46 17.67 21.38 0.36
C CYS A 46 19.19 21.09 0.28
N ASN A 47 19.82 21.69 -0.71
CA ASN A 47 21.28 21.77 -0.83
C ASN A 47 21.85 22.77 0.19
N PRO A 48 23.20 22.76 0.43
CA PRO A 48 23.84 23.73 1.33
C PRO A 48 23.67 25.19 0.93
N ASP A 49 23.41 25.48 -0.35
CA ASP A 49 23.14 26.82 -0.87
C ASP A 49 21.67 27.25 -0.69
N GLY A 50 20.82 26.39 -0.12
CA GLY A 50 19.41 26.62 0.11
C GLY A 50 18.50 26.26 -1.07
N THR A 51 19.03 25.80 -2.19
CA THR A 51 18.23 25.31 -3.31
C THR A 51 17.66 23.92 -3.02
N THR A 52 16.56 23.55 -3.66
CA THR A 52 15.94 22.25 -3.46
C THR A 52 16.75 21.10 -4.08
N ARG A 53 16.71 19.92 -3.47
CA ARG A 53 17.17 18.64 -4.04
C ARG A 53 16.07 17.91 -4.81
N ILE A 54 14.82 18.44 -4.73
CA ILE A 54 13.67 17.90 -5.44
C ILE A 54 13.76 18.41 -6.88
N ILE A 55 13.99 17.49 -7.82
CA ILE A 55 14.05 17.82 -9.26
C ILE A 55 12.68 18.22 -9.77
N GLU A 56 11.66 17.48 -9.36
CA GLU A 56 10.27 17.73 -9.74
C GLU A 56 9.31 17.16 -8.70
N LEU A 57 8.19 17.83 -8.47
CA LEU A 57 7.08 17.40 -7.63
C LEU A 57 5.83 17.34 -8.48
N TRP A 58 5.24 16.14 -8.62
CA TRP A 58 3.96 15.97 -9.26
C TRP A 58 2.88 15.75 -8.20
N ASP A 59 1.91 16.66 -8.15
CA ASP A 59 0.73 16.53 -7.31
C ASP A 59 -0.45 16.08 -8.17
N GLN A 60 -0.91 14.84 -7.97
CA GLN A 60 -2.00 14.25 -8.75
C GLN A 60 -3.37 14.86 -8.40
N ASP A 61 -3.59 15.32 -7.16
CA ASP A 61 -4.81 16.02 -6.77
C ASP A 61 -4.94 17.36 -7.52
N LEU A 62 -3.84 18.11 -7.58
CA LEU A 62 -3.77 19.39 -8.31
C LEU A 62 -3.62 19.18 -9.82
N LYS A 63 -3.32 17.95 -10.27
CA LYS A 63 -3.00 17.61 -11.68
C LYS A 63 -1.89 18.49 -12.25
N ARG A 64 -0.91 18.84 -11.40
CA ARG A 64 0.17 19.77 -11.73
C ARG A 64 1.53 19.23 -11.30
N LYS A 65 2.52 19.54 -12.13
CA LYS A 65 3.94 19.29 -11.86
C LYS A 65 4.60 20.63 -11.53
N PHE A 66 5.50 20.60 -10.57
CA PHE A 66 6.28 21.74 -10.13
C PHE A 66 7.75 21.42 -10.32
N THR A 67 8.45 22.26 -11.07
CA THR A 67 9.88 22.10 -11.34
C THR A 67 10.73 22.53 -10.16
N ALA A 68 12.03 22.18 -10.18
CA ALA A 68 12.98 22.64 -9.17
C ALA A 68 13.05 24.19 -9.09
N GLU A 69 12.93 24.87 -10.24
CA GLU A 69 12.92 26.33 -10.33
C GLU A 69 11.71 26.92 -9.59
N GLU A 70 10.52 26.40 -9.82
CA GLU A 70 9.29 26.84 -9.13
C GLU A 70 9.40 26.58 -7.62
N ILE A 71 9.94 25.42 -7.23
CA ILE A 71 10.14 25.09 -5.82
C ILE A 71 11.17 26.05 -5.19
N ASN A 72 12.27 26.35 -5.88
CA ASN A 72 13.27 27.31 -5.40
C ASN A 72 12.69 28.72 -5.23
N GLN A 73 11.85 29.16 -6.16
CA GLN A 73 11.14 30.44 -6.02
C GLN A 73 10.19 30.41 -4.82
N ALA A 74 9.46 29.31 -4.59
CA ALA A 74 8.60 29.15 -3.42
C ALA A 74 9.39 29.15 -2.10
N LEU A 75 10.58 28.54 -2.08
CA LEU A 75 11.50 28.58 -0.93
C LEU A 75 11.97 30.02 -0.63
N GLU A 76 12.31 30.79 -1.65
CA GLU A 76 12.70 32.19 -1.48
C GLU A 76 11.51 33.05 -1.01
N MET A 77 10.32 32.85 -1.58
CA MET A 77 9.09 33.53 -1.11
C MET A 77 8.80 33.21 0.36
N ASN A 78 8.97 31.95 0.77
CA ASN A 78 8.83 31.55 2.17
C ASN A 78 9.85 32.24 3.07
N ARG A 79 11.08 32.39 2.64
CA ARG A 79 12.14 33.06 3.41
C ARG A 79 11.84 34.54 3.67
N ILE A 80 11.17 35.21 2.73
CA ILE A 80 10.86 36.64 2.80
C ILE A 80 9.52 36.91 3.51
N GLY A 81 8.45 36.21 3.09
CA GLY A 81 7.07 36.49 3.48
C GLY A 81 6.39 35.37 4.27
N GLY A 82 7.10 34.27 4.53
CA GLY A 82 6.56 33.10 5.26
C GLY A 82 5.94 32.05 4.35
N ILE A 83 5.55 30.93 4.99
CA ILE A 83 5.12 29.70 4.31
C ILE A 83 3.92 29.90 3.38
N GLU A 84 3.01 30.80 3.76
CA GLU A 84 1.82 31.09 2.95
C GLU A 84 2.17 31.74 1.62
N ASP A 85 3.20 32.56 1.57
CA ASP A 85 3.64 33.19 0.32
C ASP A 85 4.27 32.15 -0.62
N GLY A 86 5.09 31.25 -0.13
CA GLY A 86 5.64 30.15 -0.93
C GLY A 86 4.55 29.23 -1.47
N ARG A 87 3.52 28.94 -0.68
CA ARG A 87 2.39 28.10 -1.09
C ARG A 87 1.49 28.73 -2.15
N LYS A 88 1.52 30.03 -2.36
CA LYS A 88 0.83 30.67 -3.49
C LYS A 88 1.39 30.19 -4.85
N LEU A 89 2.67 29.87 -4.90
CA LEU A 89 3.32 29.37 -6.10
C LEU A 89 3.27 27.84 -6.21
N VAL A 90 3.61 27.13 -5.12
CA VAL A 90 3.59 25.67 -5.03
C VAL A 90 2.63 25.24 -3.91
N PRO A 91 1.32 25.11 -4.21
CA PRO A 91 0.29 24.83 -3.20
C PRO A 91 0.23 23.38 -2.76
N SER A 92 1.12 22.52 -3.24
CA SER A 92 1.17 21.12 -2.82
C SER A 92 1.51 20.98 -1.33
N THR A 93 0.78 20.11 -0.64
CA THR A 93 0.92 19.90 0.81
C THR A 93 0.97 18.42 1.16
N ALA A 94 1.67 18.10 2.26
CA ALA A 94 1.73 16.76 2.85
C ALA A 94 0.92 16.72 4.15
N LEU A 95 -0.40 16.66 4.05
CA LEU A 95 -1.29 16.78 5.22
C LEU A 95 -1.06 15.70 6.28
N SER A 96 -0.81 14.45 5.88
CA SER A 96 -0.52 13.36 6.81
C SER A 96 0.91 13.38 7.37
N GLY A 97 1.84 14.08 6.70
CA GLY A 97 3.27 14.06 7.01
C GLY A 97 3.97 12.73 6.69
N HIS A 98 3.26 11.68 6.27
CA HIS A 98 3.83 10.36 6.01
C HIS A 98 4.88 10.39 4.92
N GLY A 99 4.60 10.93 3.74
CA GLY A 99 5.56 11.02 2.65
C GLY A 99 6.79 11.87 3.01
N THR A 100 6.62 12.93 3.82
CA THR A 100 7.75 13.71 4.35
C THR A 100 8.66 12.86 5.23
N ALA A 101 8.09 12.07 6.14
CA ALA A 101 8.84 11.18 7.03
C ALA A 101 9.57 10.09 6.24
N VAL A 102 8.90 9.47 5.27
CA VAL A 102 9.47 8.45 4.38
C VAL A 102 10.64 9.03 3.57
N ALA A 103 10.44 10.19 2.93
CA ALA A 103 11.49 10.87 2.18
C ALA A 103 12.67 11.25 3.07
N GLY A 104 12.42 11.70 4.31
CA GLY A 104 13.45 12.03 5.30
C GLY A 104 14.29 10.82 5.68
N ILE A 105 13.67 9.66 5.92
CA ILE A 105 14.37 8.39 6.24
C ILE A 105 15.18 7.92 5.04
N ALA A 106 14.61 7.98 3.85
CA ALA A 106 15.30 7.55 2.63
C ALA A 106 16.47 8.47 2.26
N ALA A 107 16.26 9.79 2.28
CA ALA A 107 17.14 10.74 1.61
C ALA A 107 17.36 12.09 2.30
N GLY A 108 16.82 12.32 3.50
CA GLY A 108 17.05 13.56 4.25
C GLY A 108 18.54 13.76 4.55
N ASN A 109 19.08 14.98 4.32
CA ASN A 109 20.48 15.25 4.58
C ASN A 109 20.79 15.55 6.06
N GLY A 110 19.76 15.68 6.90
CA GLY A 110 19.88 15.93 8.32
C GLY A 110 20.26 17.38 8.68
N TRP A 111 20.04 18.33 7.79
CA TRP A 111 20.38 19.74 8.00
C TRP A 111 19.82 20.30 9.31
N GLU A 112 18.52 20.09 9.58
CA GLU A 112 17.85 20.58 10.79
C GLU A 112 18.46 20.03 12.08
N SER A 113 19.13 18.89 11.99
CA SER A 113 19.79 18.23 13.13
C SER A 113 21.31 18.43 13.15
N GLY A 114 21.85 19.33 12.35
CA GLY A 114 23.30 19.52 12.21
C GLY A 114 24.01 18.28 11.67
N GLY A 115 23.33 17.48 10.83
CA GLY A 115 23.84 16.24 10.23
C GLY A 115 23.71 15.01 11.13
N ARG A 116 23.12 15.13 12.32
CA ARG A 116 22.97 14.02 13.29
C ARG A 116 21.98 12.95 12.82
N TYR A 117 20.86 13.38 12.23
CA TYR A 117 19.79 12.51 11.77
C TYR A 117 19.68 12.55 10.25
N ARG A 118 20.62 11.89 9.56
CA ARG A 118 20.60 11.75 8.11
C ARG A 118 19.80 10.52 7.70
N GLY A 119 19.13 10.61 6.55
CA GLY A 119 18.60 9.48 5.82
C GLY A 119 19.71 8.58 5.25
N VAL A 120 19.28 7.56 4.51
CA VAL A 120 20.21 6.57 3.94
C VAL A 120 21.01 7.16 2.78
N ALA A 121 20.31 7.72 1.79
CA ALA A 121 20.86 8.27 0.55
C ALA A 121 20.83 9.82 0.58
N TYR A 122 21.49 10.41 1.55
CA TYR A 122 21.41 11.84 1.87
C TYR A 122 21.98 12.80 0.82
N GLU A 123 22.64 12.29 -0.24
CA GLU A 123 23.11 13.06 -1.39
C GLU A 123 22.38 12.71 -2.69
N SER A 124 21.31 11.93 -2.64
CA SER A 124 20.48 11.62 -3.81
C SER A 124 19.67 12.81 -4.28
N SER A 125 19.29 12.80 -5.55
CA SER A 125 18.22 13.66 -6.08
C SER A 125 16.86 13.07 -5.76
N LEU A 126 15.83 13.91 -5.65
CA LEU A 126 14.49 13.51 -5.30
C LEU A 126 13.51 13.78 -6.44
N LEU A 127 12.64 12.82 -6.71
CA LEU A 127 11.43 12.97 -7.51
C LEU A 127 10.24 12.66 -6.59
N ILE A 128 9.32 13.57 -6.48
CA ILE A 128 8.17 13.39 -5.58
C ILE A 128 6.90 13.24 -6.41
N VAL A 129 6.13 12.20 -6.12
CA VAL A 129 4.77 12.06 -6.63
C VAL A 129 3.83 11.99 -5.45
N LYS A 130 3.00 13.02 -5.29
CA LYS A 130 1.88 12.99 -4.37
C LYS A 130 0.72 12.30 -5.07
N LEU A 131 0.36 11.13 -4.56
CA LEU A 131 -0.77 10.36 -5.05
C LEU A 131 -2.10 11.10 -4.81
N GLY A 132 -3.02 10.94 -5.74
CA GLY A 132 -4.37 11.44 -5.58
C GLY A 132 -5.12 10.70 -4.49
N THR A 133 -6.05 11.38 -3.83
CA THR A 133 -6.94 10.78 -2.84
C THR A 133 -8.24 10.36 -3.50
N SER A 134 -8.66 9.09 -3.32
CA SER A 134 -9.99 8.66 -3.74
C SER A 134 -11.05 9.09 -2.72
N ASP A 135 -12.23 9.49 -3.23
CA ASP A 135 -13.30 10.08 -2.40
C ASP A 135 -13.94 9.11 -1.38
N ARG A 136 -13.73 7.80 -1.49
CA ARG A 136 -14.41 6.79 -0.64
C ARG A 136 -13.53 6.09 0.38
N ASP A 137 -12.32 5.67 -0.01
CA ASP A 137 -11.54 4.74 0.80
C ASP A 137 -10.20 5.30 1.26
N GLY A 138 -9.90 6.59 0.94
CA GLY A 138 -8.64 7.22 1.27
C GLY A 138 -7.40 6.62 0.58
N PHE A 139 -7.60 5.66 -0.34
CA PHE A 139 -6.54 5.05 -1.14
C PHE A 139 -6.54 5.59 -2.57
N PRO A 140 -5.36 5.81 -3.17
CA PRO A 140 -5.25 6.18 -4.57
C PRO A 140 -5.75 5.04 -5.46
N ARG A 141 -6.25 5.39 -6.63
CA ARG A 141 -6.65 4.39 -7.63
C ARG A 141 -5.43 3.66 -8.15
N THR A 142 -5.61 2.39 -8.48
CA THR A 142 -4.56 1.56 -9.11
C THR A 142 -3.93 2.24 -10.33
N THR A 143 -4.74 2.91 -11.16
CA THR A 143 -4.28 3.67 -12.34
C THR A 143 -3.39 4.84 -11.96
N GLU A 144 -3.70 5.58 -10.90
CA GLU A 144 -2.91 6.71 -10.41
C GLU A 144 -1.53 6.25 -9.94
N LEU A 145 -1.49 5.08 -9.27
CA LEU A 145 -0.22 4.48 -8.86
C LEU A 145 0.60 3.99 -10.08
N MET A 146 -0.04 3.35 -11.06
CA MET A 146 0.63 2.95 -12.31
C MET A 146 1.19 4.15 -13.07
N GLU A 147 0.42 5.23 -13.17
CA GLU A 147 0.88 6.49 -13.79
C GLU A 147 2.06 7.09 -13.04
N ALA A 148 2.05 7.07 -11.71
CA ALA A 148 3.12 7.59 -10.88
C ALA A 148 4.44 6.82 -11.09
N VAL A 149 4.37 5.48 -11.09
CA VAL A 149 5.56 4.63 -11.31
C VAL A 149 6.08 4.80 -12.74
N ASN A 150 5.20 4.83 -13.74
CA ASN A 150 5.58 5.07 -15.13
C ASN A 150 6.24 6.45 -15.32
N TYR A 151 5.66 7.47 -14.71
CA TYR A 151 6.23 8.81 -14.73
C TYR A 151 7.65 8.85 -14.15
N ALA A 152 7.85 8.22 -12.99
CA ALA A 152 9.18 8.15 -12.38
C ALA A 152 10.19 7.43 -13.28
N ALA A 153 9.79 6.35 -13.95
CA ALA A 153 10.63 5.62 -14.88
C ALA A 153 11.02 6.47 -16.10
N ILE A 154 10.06 7.17 -16.71
CA ILE A 154 10.30 8.08 -17.85
C ILE A 154 11.27 9.20 -17.44
N ARG A 155 11.03 9.86 -16.30
CA ARG A 155 11.89 10.93 -15.81
C ARG A 155 13.32 10.47 -15.56
N ALA A 156 13.51 9.28 -15.00
CA ALA A 156 14.83 8.72 -14.77
C ALA A 156 15.61 8.47 -16.08
N VAL A 157 14.91 8.00 -17.13
CA VAL A 157 15.50 7.82 -18.46
C VAL A 157 15.90 9.17 -19.07
N GLU A 158 15.02 10.19 -19.02
CA GLU A 158 15.30 11.54 -19.52
C GLU A 158 16.46 12.22 -18.80
N LEU A 159 16.63 11.93 -17.50
CA LEU A 159 17.72 12.45 -16.68
C LEU A 159 18.99 11.59 -16.75
N GLU A 160 18.94 10.47 -17.44
CA GLU A 160 20.03 9.47 -17.53
C GLU A 160 20.48 8.94 -16.15
N MET A 161 19.62 8.97 -15.15
CA MET A 161 19.90 8.58 -13.76
C MET A 161 19.40 7.17 -13.44
N PRO A 162 20.14 6.38 -12.62
CA PRO A 162 19.55 5.20 -12.00
C PRO A 162 18.43 5.60 -11.03
N LEU A 163 17.36 4.81 -11.01
CA LEU A 163 16.15 5.08 -10.26
C LEU A 163 15.93 4.08 -9.13
N VAL A 164 15.61 4.60 -7.95
CA VAL A 164 14.99 3.81 -6.87
C VAL A 164 13.60 4.38 -6.60
N VAL A 165 12.57 3.57 -6.75
CA VAL A 165 11.20 3.93 -6.42
C VAL A 165 10.86 3.41 -5.03
N ASN A 166 10.44 4.28 -4.14
CA ASN A 166 9.91 3.93 -2.84
C ASN A 166 8.38 4.00 -2.86
N LEU A 167 7.75 2.86 -2.61
CA LEU A 167 6.30 2.71 -2.43
C LEU A 167 6.03 2.28 -0.99
N SER A 168 5.87 3.25 -0.09
CA SER A 168 5.40 3.00 1.27
C SER A 168 3.88 3.02 1.32
N PHE A 169 3.28 2.31 0.39
CA PHE A 169 1.85 2.23 0.14
C PHE A 169 1.47 0.79 -0.21
N GLY A 170 0.30 0.36 0.23
CA GLY A 170 -0.27 -0.92 -0.14
C GLY A 170 -1.71 -1.07 0.33
N ASN A 171 -2.45 -1.93 -0.35
CA ASN A 171 -3.80 -2.31 0.02
C ASN A 171 -3.93 -3.83 0.10
N THR A 172 -5.06 -4.30 0.64
CA THR A 172 -5.33 -5.73 0.83
C THR A 172 -6.19 -6.31 -0.30
N TYR A 173 -6.53 -5.54 -1.31
CA TYR A 173 -7.42 -5.98 -2.38
C TYR A 173 -6.66 -6.62 -3.54
N GLY A 174 -6.89 -7.90 -3.76
CA GLY A 174 -6.33 -8.69 -4.84
C GLY A 174 -6.09 -10.15 -4.45
N SER A 175 -5.54 -10.92 -5.38
CA SER A 175 -5.26 -12.35 -5.20
C SER A 175 -4.02 -12.65 -4.36
N HIS A 176 -3.18 -11.66 -4.08
CA HIS A 176 -1.89 -11.78 -3.37
C HIS A 176 -0.92 -12.82 -3.99
N ASP A 177 -1.04 -13.06 -5.29
CA ASP A 177 -0.23 -14.03 -6.05
C ASP A 177 0.72 -13.37 -7.07
N GLY A 178 0.81 -12.04 -7.06
CA GLY A 178 1.67 -11.27 -7.96
C GLY A 178 1.13 -11.10 -9.38
N THR A 179 -0.12 -11.55 -9.66
CA THR A 179 -0.69 -11.57 -11.02
C THR A 179 -1.63 -10.40 -11.32
N SER A 180 -1.87 -9.50 -10.38
CA SER A 180 -2.68 -8.31 -10.65
C SER A 180 -2.06 -7.44 -11.74
N LEU A 181 -2.87 -6.65 -12.43
CA LEU A 181 -2.40 -5.75 -13.48
C LEU A 181 -1.31 -4.78 -12.96
N LEU A 182 -1.50 -4.25 -11.75
CA LEU A 182 -0.52 -3.37 -11.10
C LEU A 182 0.81 -4.08 -10.86
N GLU A 183 0.77 -5.29 -10.30
CA GLU A 183 1.96 -6.07 -9.95
C GLU A 183 2.75 -6.50 -11.18
N THR A 184 2.04 -6.96 -12.22
CA THR A 184 2.63 -7.29 -13.51
C THR A 184 3.28 -6.06 -14.14
N PHE A 185 2.58 -4.91 -14.14
CA PHE A 185 3.09 -3.66 -14.68
C PHE A 185 4.37 -3.20 -13.97
N ILE A 186 4.39 -3.21 -12.62
CA ILE A 186 5.57 -2.85 -11.84
C ILE A 186 6.72 -3.83 -12.11
N SER A 187 6.43 -5.12 -12.17
CA SER A 187 7.42 -6.16 -12.46
C SER A 187 8.05 -5.99 -13.84
N ASP A 188 7.25 -5.64 -14.84
CA ASP A 188 7.72 -5.37 -16.20
C ASP A 188 8.60 -4.13 -16.23
N LEU A 189 8.16 -3.00 -15.65
CA LEU A 189 8.97 -1.78 -15.57
C LEU A 189 10.28 -2.01 -14.83
N SER A 190 10.28 -2.76 -13.73
CA SER A 190 11.50 -3.11 -12.98
C SER A 190 12.50 -3.93 -13.79
N GLY A 191 12.06 -4.54 -14.90
CA GLY A 191 12.90 -5.24 -15.85
C GLY A 191 13.64 -4.34 -16.85
N TYR A 192 13.26 -3.06 -16.95
CA TYR A 192 13.84 -2.11 -17.89
C TYR A 192 14.89 -1.21 -17.21
N GLY A 193 16.13 -1.34 -17.63
CA GLY A 193 17.18 -0.40 -17.28
C GLY A 193 17.65 -0.47 -15.83
N ARG A 194 18.07 0.68 -15.30
CA ARG A 194 18.66 0.83 -13.96
C ARG A 194 17.60 1.27 -12.95
N MET A 195 16.54 0.46 -12.78
CA MET A 195 15.42 0.75 -11.90
C MET A 195 15.29 -0.33 -10.82
N THR A 196 15.05 0.09 -9.60
CA THR A 196 14.69 -0.77 -8.46
C THR A 196 13.44 -0.23 -7.81
N VAL A 197 12.44 -1.09 -7.59
CA VAL A 197 11.23 -0.73 -6.85
C VAL A 197 11.27 -1.40 -5.48
N VAL A 198 11.11 -0.61 -4.43
CA VAL A 198 11.05 -1.06 -3.04
C VAL A 198 9.65 -0.79 -2.51
N VAL A 199 9.02 -1.81 -1.97
CA VAL A 199 7.64 -1.77 -1.48
C VAL A 199 7.59 -2.25 -0.03
N GLY A 200 6.89 -1.53 0.83
CA GLY A 200 6.62 -2.00 2.19
C GLY A 200 5.63 -3.17 2.19
N THR A 201 5.85 -4.17 3.03
CA THR A 201 4.98 -5.36 3.15
C THR A 201 3.61 -5.06 3.77
N GLY A 202 3.39 -3.83 4.25
CA GLY A 202 2.17 -3.41 4.92
C GLY A 202 2.16 -3.71 6.42
N ASN A 203 1.04 -3.34 7.06
CA ASN A 203 0.87 -3.36 8.51
C ASN A 203 -0.24 -4.34 8.94
N GLU A 204 -0.54 -5.35 8.12
CA GLU A 204 -1.72 -6.20 8.26
C GLU A 204 -1.44 -7.53 8.99
N GLY A 205 -0.20 -7.84 9.34
CA GLY A 205 0.19 -9.13 9.97
C GLY A 205 -0.55 -9.46 11.26
N ALA A 206 -0.96 -8.45 12.04
CA ALA A 206 -1.74 -8.63 13.27
C ALA A 206 -3.10 -7.93 13.24
N SER A 207 -3.60 -7.54 12.06
CA SER A 207 -4.86 -6.79 11.93
C SER A 207 -6.11 -7.65 12.16
N GLY A 208 -6.00 -8.97 11.96
CA GLY A 208 -7.17 -9.86 11.92
C GLY A 208 -8.00 -9.72 10.64
N GLY A 209 -7.48 -9.01 9.65
CA GLY A 209 -8.14 -8.76 8.37
C GLY A 209 -8.00 -9.88 7.34
N HIS A 210 -7.31 -10.99 7.67
CA HIS A 210 -7.15 -12.13 6.78
C HIS A 210 -7.58 -13.44 7.43
N THR A 211 -8.23 -14.29 6.66
CA THR A 211 -8.52 -15.69 6.99
C THR A 211 -8.33 -16.57 5.77
N SER A 212 -7.97 -17.83 5.98
CA SER A 212 -7.82 -18.81 4.91
C SER A 212 -8.23 -20.20 5.39
N GLY A 213 -8.50 -21.06 4.45
CA GLY A 213 -8.85 -22.46 4.76
C GLY A 213 -8.98 -23.35 3.51
N ASN A 214 -9.51 -24.53 3.75
CA ASN A 214 -9.77 -25.50 2.68
C ASN A 214 -11.19 -26.04 2.78
N VAL A 215 -11.94 -25.90 1.70
CA VAL A 215 -13.26 -26.49 1.50
C VAL A 215 -13.10 -27.92 1.02
N ARG A 216 -13.82 -28.86 1.63
CA ARG A 216 -13.79 -30.30 1.27
C ARG A 216 -15.18 -30.76 0.81
N MET A 217 -15.21 -31.65 -0.17
CA MET A 217 -16.46 -32.25 -0.59
C MET A 217 -17.18 -32.91 0.57
N GLY A 218 -18.48 -32.61 0.72
CA GLY A 218 -19.34 -33.15 1.79
C GLY A 218 -19.24 -32.42 3.13
N GLU A 219 -18.39 -31.41 3.26
CA GLU A 219 -18.26 -30.60 4.48
C GLU A 219 -18.62 -29.13 4.21
N VAL A 220 -19.43 -28.54 5.08
CA VAL A 220 -19.75 -27.11 5.04
C VAL A 220 -18.63 -26.35 5.74
N THR A 221 -18.09 -25.32 5.08
CA THR A 221 -17.11 -24.43 5.69
C THR A 221 -17.77 -23.11 6.07
N GLU A 222 -17.58 -22.62 7.30
CA GLU A 222 -18.07 -21.30 7.73
C GLU A 222 -16.89 -20.34 7.92
N ILE A 223 -17.04 -19.13 7.39
CA ILE A 223 -16.17 -17.98 7.64
C ILE A 223 -16.94 -17.04 8.55
N GLU A 224 -16.41 -16.75 9.72
CA GLU A 224 -17.04 -15.87 10.72
C GLU A 224 -16.35 -14.52 10.75
N LEU A 225 -17.15 -13.47 10.54
CA LEU A 225 -16.74 -12.07 10.50
C LEU A 225 -17.44 -11.29 11.63
N SER A 226 -16.66 -10.71 12.52
CA SER A 226 -17.17 -9.75 13.51
C SER A 226 -17.20 -8.35 12.88
N ILE A 227 -18.36 -7.74 12.79
CA ILE A 227 -18.55 -6.33 12.43
C ILE A 227 -18.78 -5.54 13.72
N ALA A 228 -17.89 -4.59 14.00
CA ALA A 228 -17.99 -3.74 15.19
C ALA A 228 -19.16 -2.74 15.10
N PRO A 229 -19.67 -2.24 16.23
CA PRO A 229 -20.60 -1.10 16.21
C PRO A 229 -19.98 0.13 15.51
N TYR A 230 -20.83 0.91 14.88
CA TYR A 230 -20.47 2.16 14.17
C TYR A 230 -19.64 1.96 12.89
N GLU A 231 -19.60 0.76 12.32
CA GLU A 231 -19.00 0.54 11.01
C GLU A 231 -19.87 1.15 9.90
N THR A 232 -19.27 1.98 9.03
CA THR A 232 -20.01 2.75 8.01
C THR A 232 -20.05 2.07 6.65
N GLY A 233 -19.33 0.98 6.49
CA GLY A 233 -19.23 0.19 5.27
C GLY A 233 -18.08 -0.80 5.34
N LEU A 234 -18.17 -1.90 4.61
CA LEU A 234 -17.16 -2.95 4.62
C LEU A 234 -17.12 -3.68 3.29
N GLY A 235 -15.94 -3.69 2.65
CA GLY A 235 -15.67 -4.60 1.54
C GLY A 235 -15.00 -5.88 2.04
N LEU A 236 -15.39 -7.05 1.53
CA LEU A 236 -14.72 -8.33 1.77
C LEU A 236 -14.43 -8.99 0.44
N GLN A 237 -13.20 -9.39 0.23
CA GLN A 237 -12.79 -10.18 -0.93
C GLN A 237 -12.54 -11.62 -0.52
N LEU A 238 -13.25 -12.56 -1.16
CA LEU A 238 -13.02 -13.99 -1.07
C LEU A 238 -12.38 -14.45 -2.38
N TRP A 239 -11.22 -15.05 -2.30
CA TRP A 239 -10.48 -15.56 -3.43
C TRP A 239 -10.35 -17.08 -3.37
N LYS A 240 -10.59 -17.75 -4.49
CA LYS A 240 -10.54 -19.20 -4.63
C LYS A 240 -10.03 -19.59 -6.01
N SER A 241 -9.71 -20.86 -6.23
CA SER A 241 -9.51 -21.36 -7.60
C SER A 241 -10.78 -21.21 -8.43
N TYR A 242 -10.66 -20.78 -9.68
CA TYR A 242 -11.80 -20.71 -10.61
C TYR A 242 -12.38 -22.11 -10.93
N ALA A 243 -11.61 -23.17 -10.73
CA ALA A 243 -12.05 -24.57 -10.96
C ALA A 243 -12.94 -25.11 -9.84
N ASP A 244 -12.90 -24.47 -8.66
CA ASP A 244 -13.77 -24.81 -7.54
C ASP A 244 -15.13 -24.10 -7.67
N VAL A 245 -16.19 -24.78 -7.33
CA VAL A 245 -17.57 -24.26 -7.36
C VAL A 245 -18.19 -24.42 -5.97
N TYR A 246 -18.61 -23.30 -5.40
CA TYR A 246 -19.33 -23.25 -4.13
C TYR A 246 -20.72 -22.67 -4.36
N GLU A 247 -21.75 -23.22 -3.68
CA GLU A 247 -22.93 -22.47 -3.29
C GLU A 247 -22.62 -21.79 -1.97
N MET A 248 -22.98 -20.52 -1.85
CA MET A 248 -22.73 -19.75 -0.63
C MET A 248 -24.04 -19.46 0.09
N GLU A 249 -23.95 -19.16 1.36
CA GLU A 249 -25.05 -18.66 2.17
C GLU A 249 -24.52 -17.58 3.10
N LEU A 250 -25.17 -16.43 3.16
CA LEU A 250 -24.85 -15.35 4.10
C LEU A 250 -25.84 -15.39 5.26
N ILE A 251 -25.30 -15.33 6.49
CA ILE A 251 -26.11 -15.35 7.72
C ILE A 251 -25.77 -14.11 8.52
N THR A 252 -26.81 -13.36 8.88
CA THR A 252 -26.72 -12.14 9.67
C THR A 252 -26.47 -12.43 11.16
N PRO A 253 -26.09 -11.43 11.97
CA PRO A 253 -26.01 -11.56 13.43
C PRO A 253 -27.32 -11.94 14.10
N SER A 254 -28.47 -11.60 13.51
CA SER A 254 -29.81 -12.00 13.99
C SER A 254 -30.20 -13.43 13.62
N GLY A 255 -29.39 -14.11 12.79
CA GLY A 255 -29.67 -15.46 12.30
C GLY A 255 -30.51 -15.53 11.04
N GLU A 256 -30.82 -14.39 10.42
CA GLU A 256 -31.46 -14.34 9.09
C GLU A 256 -30.50 -14.84 8.02
N THR A 257 -30.99 -15.61 7.05
CA THR A 257 -30.18 -16.24 6.01
C THR A 257 -30.60 -15.83 4.62
N SER A 258 -29.62 -15.69 3.72
CA SER A 258 -29.87 -15.44 2.29
C SER A 258 -30.54 -16.62 1.58
N GLY A 259 -30.52 -17.82 2.18
CA GLY A 259 -30.65 -19.03 1.42
C GLY A 259 -29.48 -19.23 0.44
N PRO A 260 -29.58 -20.27 -0.42
CA PRO A 260 -28.48 -20.60 -1.33
C PRO A 260 -28.21 -19.51 -2.37
N ILE A 261 -26.97 -19.08 -2.45
CA ILE A 261 -26.43 -18.18 -3.47
C ILE A 261 -25.61 -19.06 -4.44
N ASP A 262 -26.12 -19.22 -5.65
CA ASP A 262 -25.46 -20.02 -6.66
C ASP A 262 -24.20 -19.32 -7.25
N SER A 263 -23.39 -20.04 -8.00
CA SER A 263 -22.13 -19.58 -8.59
C SER A 263 -22.30 -18.79 -9.91
N ARG A 264 -23.50 -18.30 -10.25
CA ARG A 264 -23.69 -17.47 -11.46
C ARG A 264 -22.87 -16.19 -11.34
N LEU A 265 -22.13 -15.89 -12.41
CA LEU A 265 -21.30 -14.68 -12.50
C LEU A 265 -22.14 -13.40 -12.47
N GLY A 266 -21.57 -12.33 -11.92
CA GLY A 266 -22.14 -10.99 -11.91
C GLY A 266 -22.62 -10.54 -10.54
N ALA A 267 -23.30 -9.40 -10.53
CA ALA A 267 -23.73 -8.71 -9.32
C ALA A 267 -25.10 -9.19 -8.83
N ARG A 268 -25.29 -9.22 -7.51
CA ARG A 268 -26.56 -9.48 -6.81
C ARG A 268 -26.67 -8.57 -5.60
N THR A 269 -27.91 -8.25 -5.24
CA THR A 269 -28.21 -7.48 -4.04
C THR A 269 -28.97 -8.36 -3.07
N LEU A 270 -28.50 -8.39 -1.82
CA LEU A 270 -29.12 -9.04 -0.68
C LEU A 270 -29.44 -7.95 0.34
N SER A 271 -30.62 -7.99 0.96
CA SER A 271 -31.05 -6.97 1.94
C SER A 271 -31.48 -7.65 3.22
N TYR A 272 -30.94 -7.21 4.35
CA TYR A 272 -31.18 -7.74 5.68
C TYR A 272 -31.26 -6.61 6.69
N GLY A 273 -32.41 -6.45 7.35
CA GLY A 273 -32.55 -5.49 8.43
C GLY A 273 -32.04 -4.10 8.06
N GLY A 274 -30.92 -3.68 8.65
CA GLY A 274 -30.25 -2.39 8.40
C GLY A 274 -29.08 -2.46 7.45
N THR A 275 -28.77 -3.62 6.85
CA THR A 275 -27.59 -3.81 6.01
C THR A 275 -27.95 -4.43 4.65
N ARG A 276 -27.50 -3.79 3.59
CA ARG A 276 -27.56 -4.31 2.23
C ARG A 276 -26.19 -4.84 1.83
N VAL A 277 -26.14 -6.02 1.20
CA VAL A 277 -24.91 -6.61 0.71
C VAL A 277 -24.97 -6.72 -0.82
N LEU A 278 -24.07 -6.01 -1.50
CA LEU A 278 -23.82 -6.23 -2.92
C LEU A 278 -22.80 -7.34 -3.05
N LEU A 279 -23.21 -8.47 -3.61
CA LEU A 279 -22.33 -9.58 -3.90
C LEU A 279 -21.99 -9.58 -5.37
N TYR A 280 -20.71 -9.59 -5.68
CA TYR A 280 -20.21 -9.73 -7.04
C TYR A 280 -19.42 -11.04 -7.20
N TYR A 281 -19.95 -11.98 -7.97
CA TYR A 281 -19.25 -13.20 -8.33
C TYR A 281 -18.44 -12.94 -9.60
N GLY A 282 -17.13 -12.76 -9.43
CA GLY A 282 -16.21 -12.31 -10.48
C GLY A 282 -16.04 -13.33 -11.60
N LYS A 283 -15.71 -12.84 -12.80
CA LYS A 283 -15.31 -13.71 -13.91
C LYS A 283 -13.91 -14.25 -13.69
N PRO A 284 -13.62 -15.49 -14.10
CA PRO A 284 -12.24 -15.97 -14.16
C PRO A 284 -11.38 -15.05 -15.03
N SER A 285 -10.18 -14.74 -14.57
CA SER A 285 -9.20 -13.98 -15.36
C SER A 285 -8.41 -14.93 -16.27
N PRO A 286 -8.08 -14.54 -17.51
CA PRO A 286 -7.19 -15.34 -18.36
C PRO A 286 -5.74 -15.35 -17.87
N PHE A 287 -5.40 -14.47 -16.91
CA PHE A 287 -4.04 -14.28 -16.40
C PHE A 287 -3.81 -14.86 -15.01
N SER A 288 -4.88 -15.38 -14.35
CA SER A 288 -4.79 -15.96 -13.00
C SER A 288 -5.71 -17.16 -12.87
N THR A 289 -5.29 -18.14 -12.07
CA THR A 289 -6.14 -19.25 -11.64
C THR A 289 -7.07 -18.87 -10.49
N SER A 290 -6.90 -17.70 -9.93
CA SER A 290 -7.68 -17.17 -8.82
C SER A 290 -8.95 -16.45 -9.33
N GLN A 291 -10.05 -16.63 -8.62
CA GLN A 291 -11.34 -16.00 -8.90
C GLN A 291 -11.83 -15.27 -7.67
N GLU A 292 -12.19 -14.00 -7.85
CA GLU A 292 -12.73 -13.14 -6.81
C GLU A 292 -14.24 -13.36 -6.62
N ILE A 293 -14.65 -13.32 -5.36
CA ILE A 293 -16.03 -13.09 -4.95
C ILE A 293 -16.00 -11.92 -3.98
N TYR A 294 -16.64 -10.80 -4.36
CA TYR A 294 -16.62 -9.57 -3.60
C TYR A 294 -17.95 -9.34 -2.90
N PHE A 295 -17.90 -8.99 -1.63
CA PHE A 295 -19.03 -8.60 -0.81
C PHE A 295 -18.85 -7.14 -0.38
N ASP A 296 -19.80 -6.28 -0.72
CA ASP A 296 -19.84 -4.88 -0.28
C ASP A 296 -21.02 -4.71 0.68
N PHE A 297 -20.70 -4.55 1.95
CA PHE A 297 -21.68 -4.32 3.02
C PHE A 297 -21.97 -2.83 3.10
N ILE A 298 -23.19 -2.43 2.84
CA ILE A 298 -23.66 -1.06 2.76
C ILE A 298 -24.76 -0.87 3.80
N PRO A 299 -24.67 0.09 4.73
CA PRO A 299 -25.75 0.36 5.66
C PRO A 299 -26.93 1.01 4.94
N ASP A 300 -28.16 0.61 5.28
CA ASP A 300 -29.37 1.32 4.84
C ASP A 300 -29.61 2.59 5.68
N GLY A 301 -28.98 2.69 6.86
CA GLY A 301 -28.91 3.86 7.73
C GLY A 301 -27.50 4.45 7.78
N GLN A 302 -27.04 4.77 8.99
CA GLN A 302 -25.71 5.34 9.21
C GLN A 302 -24.63 4.26 9.40
N TYR A 303 -25.00 3.11 9.97
CA TYR A 303 -24.06 2.05 10.35
C TYR A 303 -24.57 0.67 9.94
N LEU A 304 -23.63 -0.25 9.73
CA LEU A 304 -23.90 -1.67 9.48
C LEU A 304 -24.48 -2.35 10.72
N ASP A 305 -25.26 -3.41 10.52
CA ASP A 305 -25.66 -4.31 11.60
C ASP A 305 -24.44 -4.98 12.20
N SER A 306 -24.13 -4.61 13.45
CA SER A 306 -22.99 -5.12 14.20
C SER A 306 -23.23 -6.53 14.75
N GLY A 307 -22.15 -7.29 14.90
CA GLY A 307 -22.19 -8.65 15.43
C GLY A 307 -21.47 -9.64 14.52
N ILE A 308 -21.76 -10.93 14.69
CA ILE A 308 -21.10 -12.00 13.95
C ILE A 308 -21.91 -12.33 12.69
N TRP A 309 -21.34 -12.00 11.55
CA TRP A 309 -21.80 -12.44 10.23
C TRP A 309 -21.11 -13.75 9.85
N LYS A 310 -21.80 -14.63 9.12
CA LYS A 310 -21.22 -15.88 8.64
C LYS A 310 -21.40 -16.01 7.14
N ILE A 311 -20.36 -16.46 6.48
CA ILE A 311 -20.37 -16.89 5.08
C ILE A 311 -20.18 -18.39 5.07
N ARG A 312 -21.21 -19.15 4.67
CA ARG A 312 -21.12 -20.60 4.46
C ARG A 312 -20.70 -20.89 3.04
N LEU A 313 -19.77 -21.79 2.89
CA LEU A 313 -19.30 -22.34 1.62
C LEU A 313 -19.73 -23.78 1.52
N ASN A 314 -20.72 -24.05 0.66
CA ASN A 314 -21.25 -25.38 0.39
C ASN A 314 -20.58 -25.91 -0.88
N PRO A 315 -19.78 -26.98 -0.82
CA PRO A 315 -19.03 -27.47 -1.97
C PRO A 315 -19.94 -28.12 -3.00
N VAL A 316 -19.85 -27.68 -4.26
CA VAL A 316 -20.51 -28.30 -5.41
C VAL A 316 -19.50 -29.08 -6.24
N LYS A 317 -18.33 -28.50 -6.49
CA LYS A 317 -17.21 -29.11 -7.18
C LYS A 317 -15.91 -28.58 -6.57
N ILE A 318 -15.04 -29.45 -6.10
CA ILE A 318 -13.75 -29.10 -5.50
C ILE A 318 -12.62 -29.73 -6.30
N VAL A 319 -11.65 -28.91 -6.69
CA VAL A 319 -10.40 -29.28 -7.34
C VAL A 319 -9.22 -29.00 -6.43
N THR A 320 -9.14 -27.78 -5.88
CA THR A 320 -8.09 -27.37 -4.90
C THR A 320 -8.66 -27.22 -3.51
N GLY A 321 -9.81 -26.58 -3.38
CA GLY A 321 -10.50 -26.30 -2.14
C GLY A 321 -9.95 -25.10 -1.35
N ALA A 322 -8.74 -24.66 -1.65
CA ALA A 322 -8.12 -23.54 -0.96
C ALA A 322 -8.86 -22.23 -1.19
N TYR A 323 -9.06 -21.47 -0.12
CA TYR A 323 -9.58 -20.10 -0.18
C TYR A 323 -8.79 -19.18 0.73
N ASN A 324 -8.81 -17.90 0.37
CA ASN A 324 -8.36 -16.79 1.21
C ASN A 324 -9.44 -15.72 1.23
N ALA A 325 -9.58 -15.00 2.32
CA ALA A 325 -10.47 -13.85 2.41
C ALA A 325 -9.79 -12.69 3.12
N TRP A 326 -9.95 -11.49 2.56
CA TRP A 326 -9.37 -10.26 3.09
C TRP A 326 -10.42 -9.19 3.32
N LEU A 327 -10.21 -8.45 4.40
CA LEU A 327 -10.89 -7.20 4.70
C LEU A 327 -10.02 -6.02 4.23
N PRO A 328 -10.57 -4.79 4.14
CA PRO A 328 -9.78 -3.58 3.93
C PRO A 328 -8.67 -3.42 4.95
N SER A 329 -7.67 -2.62 4.61
CA SER A 329 -6.58 -2.29 5.52
C SER A 329 -7.10 -1.74 6.84
N ARG A 330 -6.43 -2.10 7.93
CA ARG A 330 -6.79 -1.77 9.31
C ARG A 330 -7.11 -0.29 9.56
N ASN A 331 -6.47 0.60 8.81
CA ASN A 331 -6.65 2.05 8.98
C ASN A 331 -8.04 2.56 8.57
N ILE A 332 -8.82 1.76 7.82
CA ILE A 332 -10.15 2.11 7.31
C ILE A 332 -11.24 1.58 8.24
N LEU A 333 -10.99 0.46 8.90
CA LEU A 333 -11.97 -0.26 9.71
C LEU A 333 -11.84 0.06 11.20
N ASN A 334 -12.94 -0.14 11.92
CA ASN A 334 -12.90 -0.22 13.37
C ASN A 334 -12.00 -1.41 13.78
N PRO A 335 -11.07 -1.24 14.74
CA PRO A 335 -10.14 -2.31 15.15
C PRO A 335 -10.81 -3.61 15.63
N ALA A 336 -12.09 -3.58 16.01
CA ALA A 336 -12.84 -4.76 16.40
C ALA A 336 -13.56 -5.45 15.23
N THR A 337 -13.59 -4.83 14.03
CA THR A 337 -14.05 -5.48 12.79
C THR A 337 -12.94 -6.37 12.25
N ARG A 338 -13.16 -7.69 12.33
CA ARG A 338 -12.13 -8.70 11.98
C ARG A 338 -12.74 -10.08 11.79
N PHE A 339 -12.00 -10.97 11.17
CA PHE A 339 -12.35 -12.40 11.20
C PHE A 339 -12.18 -12.97 12.61
N LEU A 340 -12.98 -13.95 13.00
CA LEU A 340 -12.83 -14.65 14.27
C LEU A 340 -11.69 -15.68 14.23
N TYR A 341 -11.50 -16.32 13.09
CA TYR A 341 -10.36 -17.21 12.85
C TYR A 341 -9.41 -16.53 11.89
N THR A 342 -8.35 -15.94 12.42
CA THR A 342 -7.41 -15.11 11.66
C THR A 342 -6.17 -15.90 11.26
N GLN A 343 -5.61 -15.56 10.10
CA GLN A 343 -4.33 -16.09 9.63
C GLN A 343 -3.37 -14.92 9.40
N PRO A 344 -2.21 -14.90 10.06
CA PRO A 344 -1.24 -13.82 9.87
C PRO A 344 -0.41 -13.96 8.59
N GLU A 345 -0.34 -15.16 8.02
CA GLU A 345 0.35 -15.42 6.76
C GLU A 345 -0.48 -14.90 5.58
N THR A 346 0.15 -14.63 4.45
CA THR A 346 -0.48 -14.07 3.24
C THR A 346 -1.13 -12.71 3.49
N THR A 347 -0.48 -11.88 4.31
CA THR A 347 -0.89 -10.51 4.66
C THR A 347 0.02 -9.44 4.07
N LEU A 348 0.89 -9.80 3.13
CA LEU A 348 1.62 -8.84 2.30
C LEU A 348 0.61 -7.97 1.55
N THR A 349 0.74 -6.65 1.66
CA THR A 349 -0.14 -5.75 0.90
C THR A 349 0.31 -5.63 -0.56
N ILE A 350 -0.64 -5.43 -1.46
CA ILE A 350 -0.36 -5.21 -2.88
C ILE A 350 0.12 -3.76 -3.08
N PRO A 351 1.24 -3.51 -3.76
CA PRO A 351 1.94 -4.42 -4.69
C PRO A 351 3.20 -5.11 -4.15
N SER A 352 3.34 -5.34 -2.84
CA SER A 352 4.55 -6.00 -2.31
C SER A 352 4.70 -7.46 -2.74
N THR A 353 3.65 -8.07 -3.27
CA THR A 353 3.67 -9.41 -3.86
C THR A 353 4.10 -9.45 -5.33
N ALA A 354 4.44 -8.31 -5.94
CA ALA A 354 4.96 -8.25 -7.30
C ALA A 354 6.30 -8.99 -7.44
N ALA A 355 6.52 -9.70 -8.55
CA ALA A 355 7.63 -10.64 -8.70
C ALA A 355 9.03 -9.98 -8.75
N LYS A 356 9.13 -8.70 -9.18
CA LYS A 356 10.41 -8.00 -9.36
C LYS A 356 10.53 -6.73 -8.51
N VAL A 357 10.02 -6.78 -7.29
CA VAL A 357 10.21 -5.71 -6.29
C VAL A 357 11.04 -6.22 -5.12
N ILE A 358 11.60 -5.30 -4.35
CA ILE A 358 12.16 -5.60 -3.04
C ILE A 358 11.04 -5.34 -2.03
N SER A 359 10.51 -6.38 -1.43
CA SER A 359 9.52 -6.27 -0.36
C SER A 359 10.22 -6.16 0.99
N ASP A 360 9.97 -5.06 1.70
CA ASP A 360 10.64 -4.75 2.97
C ASP A 360 9.65 -4.83 4.14
N GLY A 361 9.89 -5.78 5.04
CA GLY A 361 9.11 -5.98 6.25
C GLY A 361 9.62 -5.19 7.44
N ALA A 362 8.74 -4.90 8.38
CA ALA A 362 9.10 -4.18 9.59
C ALA A 362 9.83 -5.08 10.59
N TYR A 363 10.99 -4.59 11.04
CA TYR A 363 11.88 -5.28 11.99
C TYR A 363 11.97 -4.50 13.29
N ASN A 364 11.94 -5.23 14.42
CA ASN A 364 12.15 -4.67 15.73
C ASN A 364 13.58 -4.98 16.21
N ASP A 365 14.44 -3.96 16.18
CA ASP A 365 15.85 -4.08 16.54
C ASP A 365 16.07 -4.49 18.03
N SER A 366 15.16 -4.10 18.93
CA SER A 366 15.29 -4.40 20.35
C SER A 366 15.01 -5.88 20.68
N THR A 367 14.14 -6.53 19.93
CA THR A 367 13.77 -7.93 20.12
C THR A 367 14.44 -8.86 19.10
N GLN A 368 15.16 -8.31 18.12
CA GLN A 368 15.80 -9.05 17.03
C GLN A 368 14.79 -9.93 16.25
N ALA A 369 13.57 -9.41 16.06
CA ALA A 369 12.48 -10.12 15.42
C ALA A 369 11.70 -9.17 14.47
N TYR A 370 10.88 -9.73 13.58
CA TYR A 370 9.95 -8.92 12.82
C TYR A 370 8.90 -8.26 13.74
N ALA A 371 8.38 -7.13 13.35
CA ALA A 371 7.30 -6.48 14.09
C ALA A 371 5.98 -7.23 13.87
N ASP A 372 5.16 -7.36 14.92
CA ASP A 372 3.91 -8.14 14.87
C ASP A 372 2.96 -7.67 13.76
N PHE A 373 2.94 -6.37 13.50
CA PHE A 373 2.10 -5.78 12.45
C PHE A 373 2.63 -6.00 11.03
N SER A 374 3.92 -6.37 10.87
CA SER A 374 4.51 -6.55 9.53
C SER A 374 3.74 -7.56 8.72
N GLY A 375 3.41 -7.21 7.48
CA GLY A 375 2.84 -8.16 6.53
C GLY A 375 3.75 -9.37 6.32
N ARG A 376 3.16 -10.54 6.10
CA ARG A 376 3.82 -11.83 5.93
C ARG A 376 3.35 -12.50 4.65
N GLY A 377 4.28 -13.19 3.96
CA GLY A 377 4.03 -13.95 2.74
C GLY A 377 4.02 -15.44 2.95
#